data_960487d6184648ff054424e90d788e5c
#
_entry.id   960487d6184648ff054424e90d788e5c
#
_cell.length_a   1.000
_cell.length_b   1.000
_cell.length_c   1.000
_cell.angle_alpha   90.00
_cell.angle_beta   90.00
_cell.angle_gamma   90.00
#
_symmetry.space_group_name_H-M   'P 1'
#
loop_
_entity.id
_entity.type
_entity.pdbx_description
1 polymer ?
#
loop_
_entity_poly.entity_id
_entity_poly.type
_entity_poly.pdbx_seq_one_letter_code
_entity_poly.pdbx_strand_id
1 'polypeptide(L)'
;DQGLALGAIGSVCLSVAGPVSGDEFRFTNNHWRLSRQAFCQALQVDQLLLVNDFSAMALGMTRLQPDEFRVVCEGVAEPLRPAVVIGPGTGLGVGTLLNFGDGRYMALPGEGGHVDLPLSSARETQLWQHIHDEIGHVSAETALSGGGLPRVYRAICAVDGHEPRLETPEAITAAGLAGDPVAREVLEQFSCWLGRV
;
A
#
# COMPACT_ATOMS: atom_id res chain seq x y z
N ASP A 1 -29.68 4.26 -2.23
CA ASP A 1 -30.64 3.44 -2.99
C ASP A 1 -30.81 4.07 -4.37
N GLN A 2 -30.37 3.36 -5.44
CA GLN A 2 -30.44 3.85 -6.83
C GLN A 2 -31.68 3.32 -7.56
N GLY A 3 -32.61 2.67 -6.84
CA GLY A 3 -33.85 2.13 -7.40
C GLY A 3 -33.67 0.96 -8.37
N LEU A 4 -32.50 0.29 -8.35
CA LEU A 4 -32.26 -0.90 -9.17
C LEU A 4 -32.99 -2.11 -8.58
N ALA A 5 -33.69 -2.86 -9.44
CA ALA A 5 -34.29 -4.12 -9.05
C ALA A 5 -33.22 -5.21 -8.83
N LEU A 6 -33.50 -6.14 -7.93
CA LEU A 6 -32.69 -7.38 -7.81
C LEU A 6 -32.65 -8.09 -9.15
N GLY A 7 -31.48 -8.59 -9.54
CA GLY A 7 -31.25 -9.25 -10.84
C GLY A 7 -31.06 -8.30 -12.02
N ALA A 8 -31.13 -6.97 -11.83
CA ALA A 8 -30.79 -6.00 -12.88
C ALA A 8 -29.29 -5.89 -13.13
N ILE A 9 -28.47 -6.36 -12.18
CA ILE A 9 -27.01 -6.38 -12.24
C ILE A 9 -26.55 -7.82 -12.45
N GLY A 10 -25.86 -8.10 -13.56
CA GLY A 10 -25.37 -9.46 -13.85
C GLY A 10 -24.12 -9.82 -13.05
N SER A 11 -23.19 -8.86 -12.84
CA SER A 11 -21.92 -9.12 -12.18
C SER A 11 -21.53 -8.02 -11.23
N VAL A 12 -20.86 -8.40 -10.15
CA VAL A 12 -20.28 -7.46 -9.15
C VAL A 12 -18.79 -7.75 -9.01
N CYS A 13 -17.98 -6.70 -8.95
CA CYS A 13 -16.56 -6.80 -8.62
C CYS A 13 -16.29 -5.99 -7.35
N LEU A 14 -15.67 -6.62 -6.36
CA LEU A 14 -15.25 -5.98 -5.12
C LEU A 14 -13.72 -6.02 -4.99
N SER A 15 -13.14 -4.87 -4.73
CA SER A 15 -11.74 -4.74 -4.33
C SER A 15 -11.63 -4.98 -2.83
N VAL A 16 -10.75 -5.88 -2.42
CA VAL A 16 -10.61 -6.32 -1.03
C VAL A 16 -9.14 -6.39 -0.62
N ALA A 17 -8.84 -5.99 0.60
CA ALA A 17 -7.49 -6.10 1.15
C ALA A 17 -7.20 -7.55 1.56
N GLY A 18 -6.12 -8.12 1.04
CA GLY A 18 -5.63 -9.45 1.35
C GLY A 18 -5.75 -10.45 0.18
N PRO A 19 -5.26 -11.67 0.38
CA PRO A 19 -5.24 -12.72 -0.64
C PRO A 19 -6.66 -13.24 -0.93
N VAL A 20 -6.99 -13.32 -2.20
CA VAL A 20 -8.30 -13.77 -2.67
C VAL A 20 -8.20 -15.21 -3.17
N SER A 21 -8.79 -16.17 -2.45
CA SER A 21 -8.84 -17.58 -2.85
C SER A 21 -10.14 -18.25 -2.40
N GLY A 22 -10.63 -19.20 -3.22
CA GLY A 22 -11.82 -20.00 -2.92
C GLY A 22 -13.13 -19.22 -2.88
N ASP A 23 -14.16 -19.81 -2.23
CA ASP A 23 -15.49 -19.23 -2.11
C ASP A 23 -15.60 -18.24 -0.96
N GLU A 24 -14.98 -18.54 0.17
CA GLU A 24 -15.02 -17.67 1.36
C GLU A 24 -13.84 -16.70 1.39
N PHE A 25 -14.16 -15.42 1.55
CA PHE A 25 -13.19 -14.36 1.83
C PHE A 25 -13.36 -13.88 3.29
N ARG A 26 -12.23 -13.76 3.98
CA ARG A 26 -12.18 -13.25 5.36
C ARG A 26 -11.48 -11.90 5.36
N PHE A 27 -12.16 -10.86 5.83
CA PHE A 27 -11.57 -9.52 5.92
C PHE A 27 -10.50 -9.47 7.02
N THR A 28 -9.33 -8.94 6.69
CA THR A 28 -8.18 -8.89 7.61
C THR A 28 -8.39 -7.92 8.78
N ASN A 29 -9.12 -6.83 8.54
CA ASN A 29 -9.29 -5.74 9.50
C ASN A 29 -10.60 -5.79 10.29
N ASN A 30 -11.42 -6.83 10.11
CA ASN A 30 -12.66 -7.02 10.85
C ASN A 30 -13.06 -8.51 10.88
N HIS A 31 -14.16 -8.82 11.58
CA HIS A 31 -14.67 -10.19 11.72
C HIS A 31 -15.59 -10.63 10.57
N TRP A 32 -15.72 -9.84 9.52
CA TRP A 32 -16.61 -10.13 8.40
C TRP A 32 -16.09 -11.30 7.57
N ARG A 33 -17.04 -12.07 7.07
CA ARG A 33 -16.81 -13.15 6.10
C ARG A 33 -17.76 -12.95 4.94
N LEU A 34 -17.28 -13.18 3.76
CA LEU A 34 -18.03 -13.07 2.52
C LEU A 34 -17.95 -14.41 1.78
N SER A 35 -19.08 -15.10 1.62
CA SER A 35 -19.21 -16.22 0.69
C SER A 35 -19.68 -15.68 -0.65
N ARG A 36 -18.97 -15.98 -1.72
CA ARG A 36 -19.35 -15.60 -3.10
C ARG A 36 -20.71 -16.17 -3.46
N GLN A 37 -20.94 -17.44 -3.14
CA GLN A 37 -22.20 -18.12 -3.42
C GLN A 37 -23.36 -17.47 -2.67
N ALA A 38 -23.23 -17.23 -1.37
CA ALA A 38 -24.29 -16.60 -0.58
C ALA A 38 -24.57 -15.15 -1.04
N PHE A 39 -23.52 -14.41 -1.42
CA PHE A 39 -23.66 -13.07 -1.96
C PHE A 39 -24.43 -13.06 -3.29
N CYS A 40 -24.06 -13.93 -4.22
CA CYS A 40 -24.74 -14.05 -5.52
C CYS A 40 -26.22 -14.43 -5.36
N GLN A 41 -26.51 -15.36 -4.47
CA GLN A 41 -27.88 -15.78 -4.18
C GLN A 41 -28.72 -14.63 -3.55
N ALA A 42 -28.15 -13.92 -2.58
CA ALA A 42 -28.85 -12.85 -1.87
C ALA A 42 -29.18 -11.64 -2.76
N LEU A 43 -28.28 -11.30 -3.71
CA LEU A 43 -28.43 -10.17 -4.60
C LEU A 43 -28.96 -10.55 -6.00
N GLN A 44 -29.16 -11.84 -6.26
CA GLN A 44 -29.60 -12.36 -7.57
C GLN A 44 -28.68 -11.91 -8.71
N VAL A 45 -27.35 -11.96 -8.47
CA VAL A 45 -26.33 -11.67 -9.47
C VAL A 45 -25.67 -12.97 -9.92
N ASP A 46 -25.25 -13.03 -11.19
CA ASP A 46 -24.65 -14.25 -11.77
C ASP A 46 -23.24 -14.49 -11.23
N GLN A 47 -22.50 -13.42 -10.93
CA GLN A 47 -21.09 -13.52 -10.56
C GLN A 47 -20.66 -12.46 -9.56
N LEU A 48 -19.86 -12.86 -8.55
CA LEU A 48 -19.05 -12.00 -7.71
C LEU A 48 -17.57 -12.24 -7.99
N LEU A 49 -16.90 -11.23 -8.53
CA LEU A 49 -15.44 -11.19 -8.65
C LEU A 49 -14.85 -10.47 -7.44
N LEU A 50 -13.94 -11.13 -6.75
CA LEU A 50 -13.11 -10.48 -5.74
C LEU A 50 -11.71 -10.28 -6.32
N VAL A 51 -11.17 -9.09 -6.18
CA VAL A 51 -9.79 -8.75 -6.59
C VAL A 51 -9.06 -8.11 -5.41
N ASN A 52 -7.77 -8.40 -5.31
CA ASN A 52 -6.93 -7.72 -4.32
C ASN A 52 -6.89 -6.21 -4.64
N ASP A 53 -6.82 -5.37 -3.60
CA ASP A 53 -6.87 -3.90 -3.72
C ASP A 53 -5.72 -3.33 -4.57
N PHE A 54 -4.48 -3.83 -4.40
CA PHE A 54 -3.35 -3.40 -5.22
C PHE A 54 -3.38 -3.95 -6.65
N SER A 55 -3.99 -5.11 -6.86
CA SER A 55 -4.29 -5.59 -8.22
C SER A 55 -5.33 -4.69 -8.91
N ALA A 56 -6.35 -4.24 -8.18
CA ALA A 56 -7.33 -3.28 -8.69
C ALA A 56 -6.68 -1.91 -8.98
N MET A 57 -5.81 -1.43 -8.07
CA MET A 57 -5.01 -0.21 -8.30
C MET A 57 -4.15 -0.31 -9.56
N ALA A 58 -3.41 -1.42 -9.74
CA ALA A 58 -2.56 -1.64 -10.90
C ALA A 58 -3.36 -1.59 -12.22
N LEU A 59 -4.53 -2.22 -12.26
CA LEU A 59 -5.43 -2.12 -13.41
C LEU A 59 -5.98 -0.70 -13.58
N GLY A 60 -6.33 -0.02 -12.50
CA GLY A 60 -6.85 1.35 -12.50
C GLY A 60 -5.88 2.35 -13.12
N MET A 61 -4.56 2.16 -12.95
CA MET A 61 -3.55 3.02 -13.57
C MET A 61 -3.65 3.09 -15.09
N THR A 62 -4.18 2.06 -15.75
CA THR A 62 -4.39 2.07 -17.21
C THR A 62 -5.49 3.05 -17.66
N ARG A 63 -6.23 3.62 -16.72
CA ARG A 63 -7.37 4.52 -16.97
C ARG A 63 -7.15 5.94 -16.48
N LEU A 64 -6.04 6.22 -15.78
CA LEU A 64 -5.73 7.56 -15.30
C LEU A 64 -5.57 8.55 -16.45
N GLN A 65 -6.16 9.72 -16.28
CA GLN A 65 -5.99 10.85 -17.17
C GLN A 65 -4.75 11.65 -16.77
N PRO A 66 -4.17 12.46 -17.67
CA PRO A 66 -2.94 13.22 -17.37
C PRO A 66 -3.04 14.18 -16.18
N ASP A 67 -4.22 14.63 -15.82
CA ASP A 67 -4.49 15.51 -14.68
C ASP A 67 -4.73 14.77 -13.35
N GLU A 68 -4.81 13.42 -13.39
CA GLU A 68 -5.04 12.58 -12.23
C GLU A 68 -3.75 12.03 -11.61
N PHE A 69 -2.58 12.31 -12.20
CA PHE A 69 -1.30 11.90 -11.63
C PHE A 69 -0.23 13.00 -11.77
N ARG A 70 0.81 12.89 -10.97
CA ARG A 70 1.95 13.80 -11.01
C ARG A 70 3.23 13.04 -11.31
N VAL A 71 3.95 13.46 -12.35
CA VAL A 71 5.29 12.94 -12.65
C VAL A 71 6.27 13.46 -11.60
N VAL A 72 6.91 12.54 -10.89
CA VAL A 72 7.94 12.83 -9.88
C VAL A 72 9.33 12.80 -10.51
N CYS A 73 9.57 11.84 -11.40
CA CYS A 73 10.82 11.67 -12.11
C CYS A 73 10.51 11.33 -13.57
N GLU A 74 11.08 12.08 -14.50
CA GLU A 74 10.91 11.79 -15.92
C GLU A 74 11.72 10.58 -16.36
N GLY A 75 11.21 9.84 -17.33
CA GLY A 75 11.84 8.67 -17.90
C GLY A 75 11.30 8.36 -19.29
N VAL A 76 11.88 7.37 -19.94
CA VAL A 76 11.39 6.86 -21.22
C VAL A 76 10.44 5.71 -20.96
N ALA A 77 9.18 5.88 -21.36
CA ALA A 77 8.17 4.83 -21.20
C ALA A 77 8.49 3.62 -22.11
N GLU A 78 8.51 2.45 -21.53
CA GLU A 78 8.61 1.16 -22.22
C GLU A 78 7.30 0.39 -22.01
N PRO A 79 6.28 0.58 -22.87
CA PRO A 79 4.90 0.13 -22.60
C PRO A 79 4.71 -1.36 -22.39
N LEU A 80 5.61 -2.20 -22.91
CA LEU A 80 5.54 -3.67 -22.77
C LEU A 80 6.31 -4.21 -21.56
N ARG A 81 7.00 -3.35 -20.82
CA ARG A 81 7.62 -3.76 -19.56
C ARG A 81 6.61 -3.76 -18.43
N PRO A 82 6.82 -4.65 -17.44
CA PRO A 82 6.00 -4.61 -16.22
C PRO A 82 6.12 -3.25 -15.54
N ALA A 83 4.99 -2.75 -15.04
CA ALA A 83 4.94 -1.57 -14.17
C ALA A 83 4.60 -2.01 -12.74
N VAL A 84 5.25 -1.39 -11.77
CA VAL A 84 4.97 -1.65 -10.34
C VAL A 84 4.12 -0.52 -9.79
N VAL A 85 3.11 -0.89 -9.02
CA VAL A 85 2.31 0.01 -8.19
C VAL A 85 2.67 -0.28 -6.74
N ILE A 86 3.17 0.72 -6.05
CA ILE A 86 3.51 0.65 -4.64
C ILE A 86 2.77 1.75 -3.89
N GLY A 87 2.19 1.46 -2.74
CA GLY A 87 1.41 2.43 -1.98
C GLY A 87 1.47 2.19 -0.48
N PRO A 88 2.07 3.13 0.25
CA PRO A 88 1.99 3.15 1.70
C PRO A 88 0.58 3.59 2.14
N GLY A 89 -0.05 2.75 2.94
CA GLY A 89 -1.37 2.97 3.54
C GLY A 89 -1.36 2.49 4.99
N THR A 90 -2.35 1.70 5.40
CA THR A 90 -2.30 0.96 6.68
C THR A 90 -1.09 0.03 6.73
N GLY A 91 -0.79 -0.63 5.60
CA GLY A 91 0.42 -1.38 5.33
C GLY A 91 1.17 -0.80 4.12
N LEU A 92 2.02 -1.62 3.49
CA LEU A 92 2.71 -1.30 2.23
C LEU A 92 2.24 -2.28 1.14
N GLY A 93 1.28 -1.86 0.34
CA GLY A 93 0.79 -2.67 -0.76
C GLY A 93 1.67 -2.57 -2.00
N VAL A 94 1.80 -3.68 -2.71
CA VAL A 94 2.55 -3.77 -3.96
C VAL A 94 1.76 -4.61 -4.97
N GLY A 95 1.63 -4.11 -6.19
CA GLY A 95 1.02 -4.81 -7.31
C GLY A 95 1.85 -4.62 -8.57
N THR A 96 1.82 -5.59 -9.47
CA THR A 96 2.51 -5.51 -10.75
C THR A 96 1.50 -5.55 -11.89
N LEU A 97 1.65 -4.65 -12.84
CA LEU A 97 0.86 -4.60 -14.06
C LEU A 97 1.68 -5.12 -15.24
N LEU A 98 1.14 -6.10 -15.95
CA LEU A 98 1.66 -6.59 -17.23
C LEU A 98 0.81 -6.03 -18.37
N ASN A 99 1.49 -5.53 -19.41
CA ASN A 99 0.87 -5.08 -20.66
C ASN A 99 1.27 -6.00 -21.81
N PHE A 100 0.30 -6.62 -22.46
CA PHE A 100 0.55 -7.57 -23.58
C PHE A 100 0.60 -6.87 -24.96
N GLY A 101 0.41 -5.55 -25.03
CA GLY A 101 0.52 -4.76 -26.26
C GLY A 101 -0.71 -4.79 -27.18
N ASP A 102 -1.71 -5.62 -26.88
CA ASP A 102 -2.95 -5.78 -27.64
C ASP A 102 -4.19 -5.23 -26.91
N GLY A 103 -3.96 -4.33 -25.96
CA GLY A 103 -5.01 -3.78 -25.09
C GLY A 103 -5.39 -4.66 -23.91
N ARG A 104 -4.76 -5.81 -23.75
CA ARG A 104 -4.92 -6.68 -22.59
C ARG A 104 -3.89 -6.35 -21.52
N TYR A 105 -4.36 -6.36 -20.29
CA TYR A 105 -3.55 -6.14 -19.10
C TYR A 105 -3.81 -7.26 -18.08
N MET A 106 -2.82 -7.58 -17.29
CA MET A 106 -2.94 -8.48 -16.15
C MET A 106 -2.27 -7.87 -14.93
N ALA A 107 -3.00 -7.80 -13.83
CA ALA A 107 -2.42 -7.44 -12.55
C ALA A 107 -1.99 -8.70 -11.80
N LEU A 108 -0.77 -8.70 -11.30
CA LEU A 108 -0.24 -9.71 -10.40
C LEU A 108 -0.25 -9.14 -8.99
N PRO A 109 -0.94 -9.79 -8.05
CA PRO A 109 -0.85 -9.43 -6.64
C PRO A 109 0.56 -9.75 -6.13
N GLY A 110 1.04 -8.96 -5.17
CA GLY A 110 2.34 -9.16 -4.54
C GLY A 110 2.29 -8.78 -3.06
N GLU A 111 3.18 -9.39 -2.29
CA GLU A 111 3.41 -9.11 -0.88
C GLU A 111 4.78 -8.40 -0.71
N GLY A 112 5.09 -7.49 -1.65
CA GLY A 112 6.37 -6.78 -1.68
C GLY A 112 6.64 -5.89 -0.46
N GLY A 113 5.60 -5.51 0.29
CA GLY A 113 5.76 -4.79 1.56
C GLY A 113 6.43 -5.61 2.66
N HIS A 114 6.41 -6.94 2.55
CA HIS A 114 7.01 -7.85 3.54
C HIS A 114 8.48 -8.19 3.27
N VAL A 115 9.10 -7.64 2.22
CA VAL A 115 10.55 -7.76 2.02
C VAL A 115 11.32 -7.05 3.14
N ASP A 116 12.56 -7.46 3.36
CA ASP A 116 13.44 -6.79 4.32
C ASP A 116 13.64 -5.31 3.94
N LEU A 117 13.68 -4.44 4.95
CA LEU A 117 13.94 -3.02 4.73
C LEU A 117 15.38 -2.82 4.18
N PRO A 118 15.55 -2.23 2.98
CA PRO A 118 16.88 -2.04 2.40
C PRO A 118 17.66 -0.95 3.13
N LEU A 119 18.84 -1.29 3.64
CA LEU A 119 19.74 -0.39 4.36
C LEU A 119 20.95 -0.03 3.50
N SER A 120 21.35 1.24 3.48
CA SER A 120 22.49 1.72 2.68
C SER A 120 23.47 2.61 3.44
N SER A 121 23.15 2.94 4.71
CA SER A 121 24.00 3.80 5.54
C SER A 121 24.09 3.32 6.98
N ALA A 122 25.12 3.78 7.69
CA ALA A 122 25.27 3.54 9.13
C ALA A 122 24.10 4.15 9.92
N ARG A 123 23.61 5.31 9.49
CA ARG A 123 22.43 5.97 10.10
C ARG A 123 21.19 5.09 10.01
N GLU A 124 20.90 4.55 8.83
CA GLU A 124 19.78 3.64 8.63
C GLU A 124 19.92 2.36 9.46
N THR A 125 21.14 1.84 9.60
CA THR A 125 21.38 0.68 10.45
C THR A 125 21.07 0.97 11.91
N GLN A 126 21.41 2.14 12.43
CA GLN A 126 21.09 2.56 13.80
C GLN A 126 19.56 2.67 14.01
N LEU A 127 18.86 3.27 13.06
CA LEU A 127 17.39 3.38 13.10
C LEU A 127 16.74 1.99 13.03
N TRP A 128 17.18 1.16 12.10
CA TRP A 128 16.73 -0.23 11.97
C TRP A 128 16.95 -1.02 13.25
N GLN A 129 18.13 -0.91 13.86
CA GLN A 129 18.46 -1.64 15.10
C GLN A 129 17.50 -1.26 16.22
N HIS A 130 17.20 0.05 16.37
CA HIS A 130 16.24 0.51 17.37
C HIS A 130 14.84 -0.07 17.13
N ILE A 131 14.38 -0.08 15.88
CA ILE A 131 13.09 -0.65 15.51
C ILE A 131 13.09 -2.17 15.73
N HIS A 132 14.18 -2.86 15.34
CA HIS A 132 14.34 -4.29 15.53
C HIS A 132 14.30 -4.70 17.01
N ASP A 133 14.94 -3.93 17.87
CA ASP A 133 14.95 -4.20 19.32
C ASP A 133 13.54 -4.04 19.93
N GLU A 134 12.69 -3.18 19.35
CA GLU A 134 11.29 -3.00 19.79
C GLU A 134 10.37 -4.14 19.33
N ILE A 135 10.51 -4.59 18.08
CA ILE A 135 9.49 -5.45 17.44
C ILE A 135 10.02 -6.76 16.85
N GLY A 136 11.32 -6.97 16.81
CA GLY A 136 11.97 -8.11 16.17
C GLY A 136 12.13 -7.93 14.67
N HIS A 137 11.30 -8.58 13.84
CA HIS A 137 11.44 -8.50 12.37
C HIS A 137 11.04 -7.12 11.81
N VAL A 138 11.90 -6.55 10.95
CA VAL A 138 11.70 -5.25 10.30
C VAL A 138 11.58 -5.42 8.79
N SER A 139 10.35 -5.49 8.31
CA SER A 139 10.05 -5.45 6.87
C SER A 139 9.98 -4.00 6.35
N ALA A 140 9.91 -3.84 5.02
CA ALA A 140 9.67 -2.54 4.41
C ALA A 140 8.37 -1.90 4.93
N GLU A 141 7.27 -2.67 5.05
CA GLU A 141 6.00 -2.22 5.61
C GLU A 141 6.13 -1.67 7.04
N THR A 142 7.02 -2.25 7.83
CA THR A 142 7.26 -1.82 9.22
C THR A 142 7.62 -0.33 9.32
N ALA A 143 8.35 0.18 8.33
CA ALA A 143 8.77 1.58 8.24
C ALA A 143 7.90 2.39 7.26
N LEU A 144 7.47 1.77 6.15
CA LEU A 144 6.80 2.41 5.03
C LEU A 144 5.28 2.24 5.08
N SER A 145 4.68 2.60 6.20
CA SER A 145 3.23 2.57 6.40
C SER A 145 2.80 3.72 7.30
N GLY A 146 1.48 3.91 7.43
CA GLY A 146 0.94 4.89 8.39
C GLY A 146 1.42 4.63 9.82
N GLY A 147 1.45 3.36 10.25
CA GLY A 147 2.03 2.97 11.54
C GLY A 147 3.55 3.04 11.59
N GLY A 148 4.21 3.03 10.45
CA GLY A 148 5.67 3.14 10.32
C GLY A 148 6.20 4.53 10.61
N LEU A 149 5.53 5.59 10.17
CA LEU A 149 5.97 6.97 10.40
C LEU A 149 6.25 7.30 11.88
N PRO A 150 5.33 7.04 12.83
CA PRO A 150 5.61 7.25 14.26
C PRO A 150 6.74 6.37 14.78
N ARG A 151 6.89 5.16 14.25
CA ARG A 151 7.97 4.24 14.66
C ARG A 151 9.33 4.78 14.23
N VAL A 152 9.46 5.22 12.97
CA VAL A 152 10.69 5.85 12.47
C VAL A 152 11.00 7.14 13.23
N TYR A 153 9.98 7.96 13.54
CA TYR A 153 10.13 9.16 14.35
C TYR A 153 10.71 8.87 15.74
N ARG A 154 10.16 7.85 16.43
CA ARG A 154 10.69 7.43 17.74
C ARG A 154 12.12 6.89 17.64
N ALA A 155 12.43 6.14 16.58
CA ALA A 155 13.78 5.63 16.36
C ALA A 155 14.80 6.78 16.18
N ILE A 156 14.47 7.81 15.38
CA ILE A 156 15.32 8.99 15.21
C ILE A 156 15.49 9.73 16.54
N CYS A 157 14.39 9.99 17.25
CA CYS A 157 14.45 10.62 18.57
C CYS A 157 15.37 9.84 19.53
N ALA A 158 15.22 8.53 19.61
CA ALA A 158 16.02 7.69 20.53
C ALA A 158 17.50 7.70 20.17
N VAL A 159 17.84 7.55 18.88
CA VAL A 159 19.26 7.56 18.42
C VAL A 159 19.93 8.92 18.68
N ASP A 160 19.16 10.03 18.59
CA ASP A 160 19.69 11.38 18.77
C ASP A 160 19.50 11.93 20.20
N GLY A 161 18.93 11.14 21.11
CA GLY A 161 18.71 11.56 22.49
C GLY A 161 17.62 12.63 22.66
N HIS A 162 16.62 12.63 21.77
CA HIS A 162 15.46 13.52 21.84
C HIS A 162 14.26 12.82 22.46
N GLU A 163 13.42 13.58 23.15
CA GLU A 163 12.12 13.09 23.62
C GLU A 163 11.10 13.15 22.49
N PRO A 164 10.41 12.02 22.17
CA PRO A 164 9.38 12.00 21.14
C PRO A 164 8.15 12.78 21.59
N ARG A 165 7.69 13.74 20.77
CA ARG A 165 6.56 14.63 21.06
C ARG A 165 5.38 14.43 20.11
N LEU A 166 5.61 13.73 18.99
CA LEU A 166 4.61 13.52 17.94
C LEU A 166 4.25 12.04 17.89
N GLU A 167 2.96 11.74 17.90
CA GLU A 167 2.46 10.37 18.01
C GLU A 167 1.74 9.88 16.76
N THR A 168 1.25 10.80 15.92
CA THR A 168 0.44 10.42 14.74
C THR A 168 1.14 10.74 13.43
N PRO A 169 0.88 9.98 12.37
CA PRO A 169 1.41 10.24 11.03
C PRO A 169 1.12 11.66 10.54
N GLU A 170 -0.09 12.16 10.82
CA GLU A 170 -0.53 13.49 10.41
C GLU A 170 0.27 14.58 11.10
N ALA A 171 0.48 14.44 12.42
CA ALA A 171 1.26 15.40 13.20
C ALA A 171 2.73 15.44 12.76
N ILE A 172 3.33 14.26 12.51
CA ILE A 172 4.71 14.15 12.02
C ILE A 172 4.83 14.76 10.63
N THR A 173 3.90 14.45 9.73
CA THR A 173 3.90 15.00 8.37
C THR A 173 3.76 16.52 8.39
N ALA A 174 2.81 17.04 9.17
CA ALA A 174 2.60 18.49 9.31
C ALA A 174 3.82 19.20 9.88
N ALA A 175 4.44 18.66 10.94
CA ALA A 175 5.65 19.21 11.55
C ALA A 175 6.84 19.19 10.59
N GLY A 176 7.06 18.08 9.88
CA GLY A 176 8.14 17.95 8.90
C GLY A 176 8.01 18.94 7.74
N LEU A 177 6.79 19.14 7.22
CA LEU A 177 6.50 20.14 6.19
C LEU A 177 6.64 21.58 6.72
N ALA A 178 6.39 21.80 8.01
CA ALA A 178 6.61 23.09 8.67
C ALA A 178 8.07 23.36 9.05
N GLY A 179 8.98 22.41 8.85
CA GLY A 179 10.43 22.58 9.04
C GLY A 179 10.97 22.04 10.37
N ASP A 180 10.20 21.27 11.13
CA ASP A 180 10.74 20.54 12.29
C ASP A 180 11.84 19.58 11.80
N PRO A 181 13.07 19.67 12.34
CA PRO A 181 14.20 18.92 11.76
C PRO A 181 14.07 17.41 11.92
N VAL A 182 13.55 16.92 13.05
CA VAL A 182 13.38 15.50 13.31
C VAL A 182 12.26 14.92 12.44
N ALA A 183 11.11 15.57 12.41
CA ALA A 183 9.99 15.14 11.58
C ALA A 183 10.31 15.21 10.09
N ARG A 184 11.12 16.20 9.66
CA ARG A 184 11.61 16.30 8.30
C ARG A 184 12.52 15.13 7.92
N GLU A 185 13.46 14.74 8.80
CA GLU A 185 14.30 13.56 8.59
C GLU A 185 13.46 12.30 8.43
N VAL A 186 12.34 12.15 9.18
CA VAL A 186 11.41 11.03 8.98
C VAL A 186 10.87 11.00 7.57
N LEU A 187 10.41 12.12 7.04
CA LEU A 187 9.85 12.18 5.68
C LEU A 187 10.91 11.92 4.61
N GLU A 188 12.12 12.44 4.80
CA GLU A 188 13.26 12.20 3.91
C GLU A 188 13.65 10.71 3.93
N GLN A 189 13.78 10.10 5.11
CA GLN A 189 14.14 8.70 5.26
C GLN A 189 13.06 7.77 4.69
N PHE A 190 11.78 8.07 4.96
CA PHE A 190 10.65 7.37 4.38
C PHE A 190 10.71 7.38 2.85
N SER A 191 10.93 8.56 2.26
CA SER A 191 11.02 8.72 0.80
C SER A 191 12.22 7.97 0.21
N CYS A 192 13.37 8.01 0.90
CA CYS A 192 14.57 7.27 0.49
C CYS A 192 14.34 5.75 0.50
N TRP A 193 13.73 5.21 1.54
CA TRP A 193 13.43 3.78 1.61
C TRP A 193 12.38 3.36 0.59
N LEU A 194 11.31 4.16 0.42
CA LEU A 194 10.27 3.88 -0.58
C LEU A 194 10.84 3.82 -2.01
N GLY A 195 11.82 4.66 -2.32
CA GLY A 195 12.47 4.65 -3.63
C GLY A 195 13.45 3.49 -3.86
N ARG A 196 13.71 2.65 -2.84
CA ARG A 196 14.62 1.48 -2.92
C ARG A 196 13.88 0.14 -2.88
N VAL A 197 12.68 0.13 -2.36
CA VAL A 197 11.78 -1.04 -2.38
C VAL A 197 11.17 -1.22 -3.76
#